data_2644a2c2371fd24a03fd1d91069fd915
#
_entry.id   2644a2c2371fd24a03fd1d91069fd915
#
_cell.length_a   1.000
_cell.length_b   1.000
_cell.length_c   1.000
_cell.angle_alpha   90.00
_cell.angle_beta   90.00
_cell.angle_gamma   90.00
#
_symmetry.space_group_name_H-M   'P 1'
#
loop_
_entity.id
_entity.type
_entity.pdbx_description
1 polymer ?
#
loop_
_entity_poly.entity_id
_entity_poly.type
_entity_poly.pdbx_seq_one_letter_code
_entity_poly.pdbx_strand_id
1 'polypeptide(L)'
;WEPENYSTPYDMYLISRYAYDRVPGFMEICDTYSYDFPPNVHNTEGYTMFTTNQLIKPSSDFYLEYVHGIKTGSINEYYDETGTHPGLRCLVTTAQKNGYTYLLVTMQAPFFNDSGEQYQYSALDHYNLYEWAYKSFIYQEVISKGEICTELDVLQGEEDRIQLVADSEFTTI
;
A
#
# COMPACT_ATOMS: atom_id res chain seq x y z
N TRP A 1 12.18 -7.68 -21.80
CA TRP A 1 11.29 -6.52 -21.91
C TRP A 1 10.63 -6.50 -23.28
N GLU A 2 9.30 -6.47 -23.30
CA GLU A 2 8.51 -6.38 -24.52
C GLU A 2 7.87 -5.00 -24.58
N PRO A 3 8.11 -4.19 -25.61
CA PRO A 3 7.61 -2.81 -25.71
C PRO A 3 6.08 -2.71 -25.64
N GLU A 4 5.37 -3.76 -26.05
CA GLU A 4 3.91 -3.82 -26.05
C GLU A 4 3.32 -4.33 -24.72
N ASN A 5 4.16 -4.71 -23.76
CA ASN A 5 3.72 -5.12 -22.44
C ASN A 5 3.56 -3.88 -21.53
N TYR A 6 2.36 -3.36 -21.49
CA TYR A 6 2.01 -2.19 -20.68
C TYR A 6 0.81 -2.50 -19.77
N SER A 7 0.68 -1.71 -18.72
CA SER A 7 -0.41 -1.78 -17.75
C SER A 7 -0.70 -0.39 -17.20
N THR A 8 -1.73 -0.28 -16.37
CA THR A 8 -2.05 0.95 -15.63
C THR A 8 -1.88 0.75 -14.13
N PRO A 9 -1.73 1.83 -13.34
CA PRO A 9 -1.73 1.72 -11.88
C PRO A 9 -3.00 1.05 -11.35
N TYR A 10 -4.14 1.28 -12.01
CA TYR A 10 -5.41 0.65 -11.61
C TYR A 10 -5.43 -0.86 -11.86
N ASP A 11 -4.93 -1.33 -13.00
CA ASP A 11 -4.82 -2.77 -13.28
C ASP A 11 -3.90 -3.44 -12.28
N MET A 12 -2.75 -2.80 -11.98
CA MET A 12 -1.80 -3.30 -10.99
C MET A 12 -2.40 -3.32 -9.57
N TYR A 13 -3.24 -2.34 -9.24
CA TYR A 13 -4.02 -2.36 -8.01
C TYR A 13 -4.97 -3.57 -7.96
N LEU A 14 -5.74 -3.82 -9.02
CA LEU A 14 -6.71 -4.93 -9.07
C LEU A 14 -6.00 -6.29 -8.93
N ILE A 15 -4.89 -6.48 -9.65
CA ILE A 15 -4.09 -7.70 -9.60
C ILE A 15 -3.52 -7.91 -8.20
N SER A 16 -2.91 -6.86 -7.64
CA SER A 16 -2.28 -6.92 -6.31
C SER A 16 -3.30 -7.15 -5.20
N ARG A 17 -4.46 -6.49 -5.28
CA ARG A 17 -5.57 -6.70 -4.34
C ARG A 17 -6.11 -8.12 -4.41
N TYR A 18 -6.32 -8.65 -5.62
CA TYR A 18 -6.74 -10.04 -5.77
C TYR A 18 -5.73 -11.01 -5.14
N ALA A 19 -4.44 -10.81 -5.39
CA ALA A 19 -3.40 -11.64 -4.81
C ALA A 19 -3.35 -11.53 -3.27
N TYR A 20 -3.46 -10.31 -2.75
CA TYR A 20 -3.53 -10.04 -1.31
C TYR A 20 -4.71 -10.77 -0.65
N ASP A 21 -5.92 -10.66 -1.24
CA ASP A 21 -7.15 -11.19 -0.66
C ASP A 21 -7.31 -12.71 -0.84
N ARG A 22 -6.72 -13.30 -1.89
CA ARG A 22 -7.09 -14.63 -2.38
C ARG A 22 -5.97 -15.65 -2.48
N VAL A 23 -4.71 -15.23 -2.47
CA VAL A 23 -3.59 -16.15 -2.66
C VAL A 23 -2.93 -16.44 -1.31
N PRO A 24 -3.12 -17.66 -0.74
CA PRO A 24 -2.47 -18.02 0.52
C PRO A 24 -0.95 -17.95 0.43
N GLY A 25 -0.30 -17.39 1.46
CA GLY A 25 1.16 -17.24 1.53
C GLY A 25 1.73 -16.12 0.67
N PHE A 26 0.92 -15.42 -0.14
CA PHE A 26 1.40 -14.35 -1.01
C PHE A 26 2.11 -13.24 -0.21
N MET A 27 1.46 -12.72 0.82
CA MET A 27 2.04 -11.64 1.62
C MET A 27 3.22 -12.10 2.47
N GLU A 28 3.23 -13.34 2.95
CA GLU A 28 4.37 -13.92 3.65
C GLU A 28 5.65 -13.89 2.79
N ILE A 29 5.51 -14.25 1.51
CA ILE A 29 6.64 -14.19 0.56
C ILE A 29 7.01 -12.76 0.23
N CYS A 30 6.03 -11.91 -0.07
CA CYS A 30 6.26 -10.53 -0.50
C CYS A 30 6.86 -9.65 0.60
N ASP A 31 6.57 -9.95 1.87
CA ASP A 31 7.05 -9.20 3.04
C ASP A 31 8.37 -9.73 3.60
N THR A 32 8.92 -10.77 3.00
CA THR A 32 10.20 -11.33 3.40
C THR A 32 11.34 -10.38 3.06
N TYR A 33 12.01 -9.85 4.09
CA TYR A 33 13.16 -8.95 3.95
C TYR A 33 14.37 -9.65 3.34
N SER A 34 14.69 -10.86 3.84
CA SER A 34 15.81 -11.66 3.35
C SER A 34 15.48 -13.14 3.39
N TYR A 35 16.06 -13.87 2.46
CA TYR A 35 15.91 -15.33 2.39
C TYR A 35 17.24 -15.99 2.06
N ASP A 36 17.60 -16.98 2.88
CA ASP A 36 18.81 -17.78 2.69
C ASP A 36 18.52 -18.97 1.81
N PHE A 37 19.02 -18.95 0.58
CA PHE A 37 18.97 -20.08 -0.32
C PHE A 37 20.04 -21.11 0.05
N PRO A 38 19.65 -22.36 0.30
CA PRO A 38 20.59 -23.41 0.65
C PRO A 38 21.51 -23.75 -0.55
N PRO A 39 22.66 -24.36 -0.28
CA PRO A 39 23.53 -24.90 -1.33
C PRO A 39 22.79 -25.82 -2.29
N ASN A 40 23.13 -25.73 -3.57
CA ASN A 40 22.58 -26.58 -4.63
C ASN A 40 23.66 -26.89 -5.68
N VAL A 41 23.30 -27.67 -6.71
CA VAL A 41 24.24 -28.11 -7.75
C VAL A 41 24.86 -26.98 -8.57
N HIS A 42 24.23 -25.79 -8.62
CA HIS A 42 24.70 -24.62 -9.36
C HIS A 42 25.34 -23.58 -8.45
N ASN A 43 25.07 -23.65 -7.17
CA ASN A 43 25.66 -22.76 -6.14
C ASN A 43 25.93 -23.60 -4.88
N THR A 44 27.15 -24.04 -4.75
CA THR A 44 27.60 -24.96 -3.68
C THR A 44 27.75 -24.29 -2.31
N GLU A 45 27.73 -22.96 -2.24
CA GLU A 45 27.84 -22.21 -0.97
C GLU A 45 26.49 -21.70 -0.49
N GLY A 46 25.46 -21.69 -1.37
CA GLY A 46 24.22 -21.00 -1.12
C GLY A 46 24.40 -19.49 -1.22
N TYR A 47 23.34 -18.71 -0.97
CA TYR A 47 23.38 -17.24 -0.96
C TYR A 47 22.17 -16.66 -0.28
N THR A 48 22.32 -15.45 0.28
CA THR A 48 21.21 -14.68 0.85
C THR A 48 20.70 -13.69 -0.18
N MET A 49 19.39 -13.70 -0.47
CA MET A 49 18.71 -12.65 -1.20
C MET A 49 18.10 -11.64 -0.24
N PHE A 50 18.12 -10.38 -0.63
CA PHE A 50 17.47 -9.30 0.08
C PHE A 50 16.41 -8.65 -0.79
N THR A 51 15.35 -8.15 -0.15
CA THR A 51 14.34 -7.37 -0.85
C THR A 51 14.94 -6.11 -1.46
N THR A 52 14.42 -5.72 -2.61
CA THR A 52 14.72 -4.42 -3.25
C THR A 52 13.78 -3.31 -2.80
N ASN A 53 12.72 -3.65 -2.04
CA ASN A 53 11.77 -2.69 -1.50
C ASN A 53 12.37 -1.93 -0.31
N GLN A 54 12.57 -0.64 -0.48
CA GLN A 54 13.18 0.22 0.53
C GLN A 54 12.28 0.46 1.75
N LEU A 55 10.95 0.32 1.62
CA LEU A 55 10.03 0.55 2.72
C LEU A 55 9.97 -0.58 3.75
N ILE A 56 10.37 -1.81 3.37
CA ILE A 56 10.45 -2.95 4.29
C ILE A 56 11.89 -3.31 4.68
N LYS A 57 12.87 -2.51 4.24
CA LYS A 57 14.29 -2.68 4.56
C LYS A 57 14.64 -1.89 5.81
N PRO A 58 14.95 -2.53 6.96
CA PRO A 58 15.17 -1.83 8.25
C PRO A 58 16.29 -0.79 8.24
N SER A 59 17.26 -0.91 7.33
CA SER A 59 18.39 0.04 7.20
C SER A 59 18.13 1.18 6.20
N SER A 60 16.92 1.28 5.65
CA SER A 60 16.56 2.31 4.68
C SER A 60 16.00 3.54 5.39
N ASP A 61 16.31 4.73 4.86
CA ASP A 61 15.72 5.99 5.30
C ASP A 61 14.20 6.08 5.03
N PHE A 62 13.67 5.18 4.18
CA PHE A 62 12.25 5.08 3.86
C PHE A 62 11.52 3.97 4.62
N TYR A 63 12.20 3.31 5.58
CA TYR A 63 11.59 2.21 6.32
C TYR A 63 10.35 2.66 7.10
N LEU A 64 9.26 1.91 6.94
CA LEU A 64 8.02 2.07 7.70
C LEU A 64 7.59 0.70 8.24
N GLU A 65 7.58 0.56 9.56
CA GLU A 65 7.26 -0.69 10.26
C GLU A 65 5.91 -1.29 9.85
N TYR A 66 4.96 -0.46 9.46
CA TYR A 66 3.59 -0.84 9.10
C TYR A 66 3.39 -1.04 7.59
N VAL A 67 4.45 -0.96 6.78
CA VAL A 67 4.43 -1.22 5.34
C VAL A 67 4.87 -2.65 5.05
N HIS A 68 4.18 -3.30 4.11
CA HIS A 68 4.37 -4.69 3.72
C HIS A 68 4.47 -4.83 2.21
N GLY A 69 5.30 -5.79 1.74
CA GLY A 69 5.48 -6.19 0.34
C GLY A 69 5.15 -5.07 -0.64
N ILE A 70 4.74 -5.20 -1.86
CA ILE A 70 4.39 -6.39 -2.62
C ILE A 70 5.46 -6.62 -3.69
N LYS A 71 5.69 -5.61 -4.58
CA LYS A 71 6.58 -5.79 -5.73
C LYS A 71 7.24 -4.50 -6.16
N THR A 72 8.54 -4.56 -6.40
CA THR A 72 9.29 -3.53 -7.10
C THR A 72 9.37 -3.85 -8.59
N GLY A 73 9.45 -2.83 -9.41
CA GLY A 73 9.71 -2.92 -10.84
C GLY A 73 10.80 -1.94 -11.27
N SER A 74 11.62 -2.35 -12.22
CA SER A 74 12.71 -1.53 -12.72
C SER A 74 12.80 -1.70 -14.23
N ILE A 75 12.69 -0.58 -14.94
CA ILE A 75 13.09 -0.46 -16.34
C ILE A 75 14.37 0.34 -16.33
N ASN A 76 15.45 -0.24 -16.80
CA ASN A 76 16.72 0.46 -16.94
C ASN A 76 16.67 1.47 -18.09
N GLU A 77 17.66 2.34 -18.16
CA GLU A 77 17.86 3.19 -19.33
C GLU A 77 17.84 2.34 -20.61
N TYR A 78 17.12 2.79 -21.62
CA TYR A 78 17.03 2.12 -22.92
C TYR A 78 17.12 3.14 -24.06
N TYR A 79 17.42 2.64 -25.24
CA TYR A 79 17.59 3.44 -26.48
C TYR A 79 16.60 2.94 -27.51
N ASP A 80 15.95 3.86 -28.20
CA ASP A 80 15.11 3.59 -29.36
C ASP A 80 15.27 4.68 -30.43
N GLU A 81 14.44 4.67 -31.47
CA GLU A 81 14.47 5.63 -32.56
C GLU A 81 14.26 7.09 -32.13
N THR A 82 13.67 7.32 -30.97
CA THR A 82 13.35 8.65 -30.40
C THR A 82 14.48 9.17 -29.50
N GLY A 83 15.44 8.33 -29.14
CA GLY A 83 16.60 8.69 -28.33
C GLY A 83 16.82 7.83 -27.10
N THR A 84 17.51 8.41 -26.12
CA THR A 84 17.77 7.80 -24.81
C THR A 84 16.60 8.04 -23.87
N HIS A 85 16.11 6.97 -23.24
CA HIS A 85 15.07 7.03 -22.22
C HIS A 85 15.66 6.73 -20.85
N PRO A 86 15.41 7.58 -19.85
CA PRO A 86 15.91 7.36 -18.49
C PRO A 86 15.29 6.13 -17.86
N GLY A 87 16.00 5.54 -16.91
CA GLY A 87 15.49 4.43 -16.12
C GLY A 87 14.27 4.84 -15.28
N LEU A 88 13.30 3.95 -15.15
CA LEU A 88 12.05 4.14 -14.42
C LEU A 88 11.88 3.09 -13.34
N ARG A 89 11.15 3.42 -12.28
CA ARG A 89 10.83 2.53 -11.17
C ARG A 89 9.33 2.44 -10.99
N CYS A 90 8.88 1.22 -10.66
CA CYS A 90 7.51 0.94 -10.25
C CYS A 90 7.54 0.29 -8.87
N LEU A 91 6.50 0.55 -8.09
CA LEU A 91 6.39 0.01 -6.74
C LEU A 91 4.92 -0.24 -6.40
N VAL A 92 4.65 -1.41 -5.82
CA VAL A 92 3.38 -1.73 -5.19
C VAL A 92 3.66 -2.15 -3.76
N THR A 93 2.97 -1.54 -2.81
CA THR A 93 3.04 -1.92 -1.39
C THR A 93 1.66 -1.89 -0.75
N THR A 94 1.54 -2.52 0.40
CA THR A 94 0.42 -2.33 1.34
C THR A 94 0.94 -1.73 2.63
N ALA A 95 0.06 -1.08 3.36
CA ALA A 95 0.35 -0.58 4.70
C ALA A 95 -0.85 -0.85 5.60
N GLN A 96 -0.61 -1.34 6.82
CA GLN A 96 -1.65 -1.64 7.79
C GLN A 96 -1.34 -0.97 9.14
N LYS A 97 -2.19 -0.03 9.53
CA LYS A 97 -2.07 0.71 10.80
C LYS A 97 -3.43 1.23 11.23
N ASN A 98 -3.70 1.24 12.54
CA ASN A 98 -4.94 1.81 13.13
C ASN A 98 -6.23 1.23 12.55
N GLY A 99 -6.25 -0.05 12.17
CA GLY A 99 -7.42 -0.70 11.58
C GLY A 99 -7.64 -0.45 10.08
N TYR A 100 -6.79 0.36 9.43
CA TYR A 100 -6.82 0.60 7.99
C TYR A 100 -5.78 -0.20 7.25
N THR A 101 -6.13 -0.62 6.05
CA THR A 101 -5.18 -1.18 5.07
C THR A 101 -5.26 -0.36 3.80
N TYR A 102 -4.14 0.23 3.42
CA TYR A 102 -3.98 0.91 2.15
C TYR A 102 -3.14 0.05 1.20
N LEU A 103 -3.45 0.10 -0.09
CA LEU A 103 -2.64 -0.44 -1.16
C LEU A 103 -2.26 0.72 -2.09
N LEU A 104 -0.98 0.89 -2.32
CA LEU A 104 -0.44 1.96 -3.14
C LEU A 104 0.33 1.41 -4.33
N VAL A 105 0.12 2.02 -5.49
CA VAL A 105 0.78 1.68 -6.74
C VAL A 105 1.40 2.94 -7.34
N THR A 106 2.71 2.91 -7.53
CA THR A 106 3.45 3.92 -8.30
C THR A 106 4.03 3.29 -9.54
N MET A 107 3.84 3.92 -10.67
CA MET A 107 4.43 3.51 -11.94
C MET A 107 5.22 4.66 -12.57
N GLN A 108 6.32 4.33 -13.25
CA GLN A 108 7.15 5.28 -13.99
C GLN A 108 7.77 6.38 -13.12
N ALA A 109 8.03 6.13 -11.85
CA ALA A 109 8.81 7.07 -11.04
C ALA A 109 10.23 7.22 -11.62
N PRO A 110 10.78 8.44 -11.71
CA PRO A 110 12.15 8.66 -12.17
C PRO A 110 13.16 7.85 -11.33
N PHE A 111 14.24 7.40 -11.96
CA PHE A 111 15.32 6.73 -11.24
C PHE A 111 16.48 7.66 -10.92
N PHE A 112 16.57 8.77 -11.64
CA PHE A 112 17.61 9.76 -11.43
C PHE A 112 17.01 11.10 -11.00
N ASN A 113 17.71 11.81 -10.13
CA ASN A 113 17.38 13.19 -9.78
C ASN A 113 17.91 14.17 -10.85
N ASP A 114 17.62 15.46 -10.69
CA ASP A 114 18.06 16.51 -11.63
C ASP A 114 19.59 16.63 -11.73
N SER A 115 20.34 16.11 -10.77
CA SER A 115 21.80 16.05 -10.76
C SER A 115 22.36 14.79 -11.46
N GLY A 116 21.49 13.88 -11.93
CA GLY A 116 21.89 12.62 -12.58
C GLY A 116 22.28 11.52 -11.58
N GLU A 117 21.99 11.69 -10.29
CA GLU A 117 22.24 10.70 -9.25
C GLU A 117 21.03 9.80 -9.07
N GLN A 118 21.28 8.52 -8.78
CA GLN A 118 20.20 7.57 -8.47
C GLN A 118 19.45 7.97 -7.21
N TYR A 119 18.13 8.00 -7.29
CA TYR A 119 17.26 8.33 -6.17
C TYR A 119 16.01 7.43 -6.11
N GLN A 120 15.47 7.22 -4.93
CA GLN A 120 14.36 6.29 -4.67
C GLN A 120 13.00 7.02 -4.65
N TYR A 121 12.64 7.73 -5.73
CA TYR A 121 11.39 8.49 -5.79
C TYR A 121 10.14 7.65 -5.53
N SER A 122 10.07 6.43 -6.05
CA SER A 122 8.93 5.54 -5.78
C SER A 122 8.79 5.20 -4.29
N ALA A 123 9.91 5.05 -3.57
CA ALA A 123 9.88 4.82 -2.12
C ALA A 123 9.51 6.10 -1.37
N LEU A 124 10.02 7.26 -1.79
CA LEU A 124 9.67 8.56 -1.22
C LEU A 124 8.17 8.87 -1.38
N ASP A 125 7.60 8.62 -2.56
CA ASP A 125 6.17 8.82 -2.83
C ASP A 125 5.31 7.96 -1.91
N HIS A 126 5.64 6.67 -1.78
CA HIS A 126 4.92 5.77 -0.88
C HIS A 126 5.06 6.18 0.58
N TYR A 127 6.27 6.54 1.03
CA TYR A 127 6.52 7.04 2.38
C TYR A 127 5.63 8.25 2.69
N ASN A 128 5.68 9.27 1.84
CA ASN A 128 4.93 10.51 2.04
C ASN A 128 3.41 10.30 1.98
N LEU A 129 2.93 9.47 1.04
CA LEU A 129 1.49 9.21 0.88
C LEU A 129 0.93 8.40 2.05
N TYR A 130 1.64 7.41 2.57
CA TYR A 130 1.21 6.68 3.77
C TYR A 130 1.19 7.58 5.00
N GLU A 131 2.26 8.36 5.22
CA GLU A 131 2.29 9.32 6.33
C GLU A 131 1.16 10.33 6.24
N TRP A 132 0.86 10.83 5.04
CA TRP A 132 -0.27 11.71 4.81
C TRP A 132 -1.61 11.01 5.06
N ALA A 133 -1.83 9.82 4.49
CA ALA A 133 -3.09 9.11 4.60
C ALA A 133 -3.46 8.79 6.05
N TYR A 134 -2.50 8.25 6.83
CA TYR A 134 -2.74 7.92 8.23
C TYR A 134 -2.88 9.14 9.17
N LYS A 135 -2.47 10.32 8.72
CA LYS A 135 -2.72 11.59 9.44
C LYS A 135 -4.04 12.24 9.04
N SER A 136 -4.45 12.07 7.77
CA SER A 136 -5.59 12.78 7.21
C SER A 136 -6.90 12.01 7.34
N PHE A 137 -6.85 10.69 7.28
CA PHE A 137 -8.02 9.81 7.37
C PHE A 137 -8.00 9.08 8.71
N ILE A 138 -8.79 9.57 9.65
CA ILE A 138 -8.95 8.99 10.98
C ILE A 138 -10.41 8.64 11.20
N TYR A 139 -10.68 7.55 11.92
CA TYR A 139 -12.04 7.24 12.35
C TYR A 139 -12.54 8.31 13.32
N GLN A 140 -13.72 8.84 13.02
CA GLN A 140 -14.45 9.72 13.91
C GLN A 140 -15.76 9.06 14.30
N GLU A 141 -16.08 9.10 15.58
CA GLU A 141 -17.39 8.73 16.07
C GLU A 141 -18.37 9.83 15.64
N VAL A 142 -19.38 9.45 14.86
CA VAL A 142 -20.40 10.37 14.35
C VAL A 142 -21.65 10.30 15.19
N ILE A 143 -21.95 9.12 15.72
CA ILE A 143 -23.10 8.86 16.60
C ILE A 143 -22.63 7.93 17.71
N SER A 144 -22.85 8.33 18.96
CA SER A 144 -22.56 7.50 20.12
C SER A 144 -23.73 6.57 20.43
N LYS A 145 -23.43 5.40 20.99
CA LYS A 145 -24.48 4.51 21.47
C LYS A 145 -25.33 5.21 22.53
N GLY A 146 -26.68 5.17 22.37
CA GLY A 146 -27.62 5.83 23.26
C GLY A 146 -27.86 7.30 22.97
N GLU A 147 -27.20 7.87 21.94
CA GLU A 147 -27.43 9.23 21.49
C GLU A 147 -28.85 9.39 20.92
N ILE A 148 -29.53 10.47 21.26
CA ILE A 148 -30.88 10.76 20.75
C ILE A 148 -30.76 11.22 19.30
N CYS A 149 -31.23 10.40 18.39
CA CYS A 149 -31.20 10.72 16.95
C CYS A 149 -32.40 11.61 16.54
N THR A 150 -33.57 11.36 17.13
CA THR A 150 -34.78 12.15 16.82
C THR A 150 -35.86 11.85 17.86
N GLU A 151 -36.94 12.65 17.85
CA GLU A 151 -38.16 12.40 18.60
C GLU A 151 -39.34 12.20 17.63
N LEU A 152 -40.24 11.28 17.98
CA LEU A 152 -41.47 11.01 17.20
C LEU A 152 -42.70 11.19 18.09
N ASP A 153 -43.73 11.78 17.50
CA ASP A 153 -45.06 11.85 18.14
C ASP A 153 -45.71 10.46 18.10
N VAL A 154 -46.33 10.08 19.19
CA VAL A 154 -47.00 8.80 19.33
C VAL A 154 -48.50 9.03 19.40
N LEU A 155 -49.23 8.46 18.44
CA LEU A 155 -50.66 8.51 18.42
C LEU A 155 -51.25 7.40 19.32
N GLN A 156 -52.07 7.78 20.33
CA GLN A 156 -52.71 6.85 21.26
C GLN A 156 -51.76 6.02 22.14
N GLY A 157 -50.59 6.55 22.45
CA GLY A 157 -49.67 5.98 23.42
C GLY A 157 -49.90 6.52 24.84
N GLU A 158 -49.23 5.95 25.84
CA GLU A 158 -49.17 6.50 27.20
C GLU A 158 -48.37 7.80 27.25
N GLU A 159 -47.37 7.93 26.37
CA GLU A 159 -46.57 9.13 26.19
C GLU A 159 -46.86 9.75 24.81
N ASP A 160 -46.92 11.08 24.77
CA ASP A 160 -47.19 11.81 23.54
C ASP A 160 -46.01 11.78 22.57
N ARG A 161 -44.76 11.53 23.05
CA ARG A 161 -43.53 11.48 22.31
C ARG A 161 -42.60 10.38 22.79
N ILE A 162 -41.87 9.80 21.85
CA ILE A 162 -40.78 8.86 22.16
C ILE A 162 -39.47 9.35 21.50
N GLN A 163 -38.36 9.07 22.15
CA GLN A 163 -37.03 9.32 21.64
C GLN A 163 -36.49 8.07 20.92
N LEU A 164 -35.99 8.26 19.72
CA LEU A 164 -35.24 7.24 19.05
C LEU A 164 -33.75 7.45 19.34
N VAL A 165 -33.13 6.44 19.92
CA VAL A 165 -31.73 6.45 20.32
C VAL A 165 -30.94 5.50 19.45
N ALA A 166 -29.68 5.80 19.23
CA ALA A 166 -28.76 4.90 18.53
C ALA A 166 -28.52 3.63 19.34
N ASP A 167 -28.78 2.46 18.76
CA ASP A 167 -28.54 1.16 19.38
C ASP A 167 -27.05 0.79 19.48
N SER A 168 -26.25 1.31 18.58
CA SER A 168 -24.79 1.16 18.53
C SER A 168 -24.10 2.45 18.13
N GLU A 169 -22.82 2.57 18.45
CA GLU A 169 -21.98 3.63 17.91
C GLU A 169 -21.82 3.48 16.40
N PHE A 170 -21.68 4.61 15.70
CA PHE A 170 -21.33 4.66 14.30
C PHE A 170 -20.09 5.53 14.11
N THR A 171 -19.05 4.93 13.54
CA THR A 171 -17.80 5.59 13.18
C THR A 171 -17.60 5.62 11.67
N THR A 172 -17.02 6.68 11.15
CA THR A 172 -16.66 6.81 9.73
C THR A 172 -15.37 7.59 9.58
N ILE A 173 -14.81 7.55 8.37
CA ILE A 173 -13.63 8.32 7.97
C ILE A 173 -14.07 9.64 7.36
#